data_5351a947c6274f7a3a49c331920c574a
#
_entry.id   5351a947c6274f7a3a49c331920c574a
#
_cell.length_a   1.000
_cell.length_b   1.000
_cell.length_c   1.000
_cell.angle_alpha   90.00
_cell.angle_beta   90.00
_cell.angle_gamma   90.00
#
_symmetry.space_group_name_H-M   'P 1'
#
loop_
_entity.id
_entity.type
_entity.pdbx_description
1 polymer ?
#
loop_
_entity_poly.entity_id
_entity_poly.type
_entity_poly.pdbx_seq_one_letter_code
_entity_poly.pdbx_strand_id
1 'polypeptide(L)'
;MTFPSQEVKTFKFPGRLAVALEGKGNELILGLDRSLIRFDLETGKQEKLLELEQEFPLHRFNDGKVDPKGRIWIGTLSTLFTEGAGSLYCISEDLSVEKKLGNLTISNGMAWTEDQWTFYFIDTPTQQVQEFDFDSETGAITFNRIVIQVPKELGSPDGMCIDQEGMLWIAQYGGSGVYRWNPKSGELLDKIELPVPHVTSCAFGGPNLDQLLITTAQENLSPDQLKQFPQSGNVFLVKVDVGGFESNSTAIG
;
A
#
# COMPACT_ATOMS: atom_id res chain seq x y z
N MET A 1 -5.55 13.40 9.16
CA MET A 1 -5.47 14.57 8.25
C MET A 1 -6.76 15.36 8.43
N THR A 2 -6.72 16.53 9.02
CA THR A 2 -7.82 17.49 8.92
C THR A 2 -7.68 18.16 7.58
N PHE A 3 -8.74 18.24 6.80
CA PHE A 3 -8.76 19.03 5.57
C PHE A 3 -9.21 20.45 5.93
N PRO A 4 -8.31 21.35 6.35
CA PRO A 4 -8.69 22.70 6.79
C PRO A 4 -9.13 23.59 5.63
N SER A 5 -8.81 23.20 4.41
CA SER A 5 -9.31 23.84 3.19
C SER A 5 -9.85 22.77 2.24
N GLN A 6 -10.94 23.09 1.53
CA GLN A 6 -11.44 22.24 0.44
C GLN A 6 -10.64 22.42 -0.86
N GLU A 7 -9.45 23.02 -0.79
CA GLU A 7 -8.62 23.23 -1.96
C GLU A 7 -7.92 21.92 -2.34
N VAL A 8 -8.27 21.39 -3.51
CA VAL A 8 -7.68 20.18 -4.08
C VAL A 8 -6.72 20.57 -5.19
N LYS A 9 -5.44 20.22 -5.06
CA LYS A 9 -4.47 20.30 -6.14
C LYS A 9 -4.43 18.96 -6.87
N THR A 10 -4.53 19.01 -8.19
CA THR A 10 -4.46 17.81 -9.04
C THR A 10 -3.23 17.85 -9.93
N PHE A 11 -2.42 16.80 -9.88
CA PHE A 11 -1.28 16.60 -10.75
C PHE A 11 -1.53 15.42 -11.68
N LYS A 12 -1.17 15.57 -12.96
CA LYS A 12 -1.32 14.51 -13.95
C LYS A 12 0.06 13.98 -14.36
N PHE A 13 0.18 12.67 -14.42
CA PHE A 13 1.40 11.98 -14.82
C PHE A 13 1.14 11.17 -16.11
N PRO A 14 2.17 10.96 -16.95
CA PRO A 14 2.01 10.26 -18.23
C PRO A 14 1.82 8.75 -18.11
N GLY A 15 2.10 8.18 -16.93
CA GLY A 15 2.02 6.77 -16.62
C GLY A 15 1.10 6.44 -15.47
N ARG A 16 1.11 5.19 -15.03
CA ARG A 16 0.33 4.69 -13.90
C ARG A 16 1.07 4.99 -12.59
N LEU A 17 0.48 5.87 -11.79
CA LEU A 17 0.96 6.16 -10.42
C LEU A 17 0.51 5.02 -9.49
N ALA A 18 1.47 4.30 -8.95
CA ALA A 18 1.24 3.18 -8.03
C ALA A 18 1.27 3.63 -6.57
N VAL A 19 2.27 4.41 -6.19
CA VAL A 19 2.45 4.91 -4.82
C VAL A 19 2.88 6.37 -4.81
N ALA A 20 2.52 7.08 -3.72
CA ALA A 20 3.03 8.40 -3.39
C ALA A 20 3.49 8.35 -1.92
N LEU A 21 4.78 8.47 -1.71
CA LEU A 21 5.43 8.35 -0.41
C LEU A 21 5.93 9.73 0.01
N GLU A 22 5.85 10.03 1.31
CA GLU A 22 6.33 11.28 1.86
C GLU A 22 7.86 11.35 1.78
N GLY A 23 8.37 12.39 1.13
CA GLY A 23 9.79 12.72 1.03
C GLY A 23 10.20 13.81 2.00
N LYS A 24 11.34 14.47 1.75
CA LYS A 24 11.83 15.58 2.56
C LYS A 24 11.15 16.91 2.16
N GLY A 25 10.70 17.67 3.15
CA GLY A 25 10.08 18.98 2.90
C GLY A 25 8.78 18.91 2.09
N ASN A 26 8.74 19.56 0.92
CA ASN A 26 7.57 19.56 0.02
C ASN A 26 7.67 18.52 -1.10
N GLU A 27 8.49 17.50 -0.92
CA GLU A 27 8.70 16.47 -1.93
C GLU A 27 7.89 15.21 -1.66
N LEU A 28 7.47 14.56 -2.73
CA LEU A 28 6.97 13.18 -2.73
C LEU A 28 7.91 12.29 -3.55
N ILE A 29 8.05 11.06 -3.12
CA ILE A 29 8.64 10.01 -3.95
C ILE A 29 7.51 9.19 -4.55
N LEU A 30 7.42 9.20 -5.87
CA LEU A 30 6.36 8.58 -6.63
C LEU A 30 6.86 7.31 -7.31
N GLY A 31 6.08 6.24 -7.20
CA GLY A 31 6.25 5.06 -8.05
C GLY A 31 5.40 5.20 -9.31
N LEU A 32 6.02 5.52 -10.44
CA LEU A 32 5.36 5.74 -11.72
C LEU A 32 5.79 4.67 -12.74
N ASP A 33 4.86 3.83 -13.17
CA ASP A 33 5.13 2.61 -13.94
C ASP A 33 6.22 1.75 -13.28
N ARG A 34 7.49 1.83 -13.71
CA ARG A 34 8.67 1.13 -13.16
C ARG A 34 9.72 2.08 -12.60
N SER A 35 9.42 3.38 -12.57
CA SER A 35 10.38 4.41 -12.17
C SER A 35 10.02 5.01 -10.82
N LEU A 36 11.01 5.20 -9.95
CA LEU A 36 10.91 6.12 -8.83
C LEU A 36 11.22 7.53 -9.29
N ILE A 37 10.33 8.45 -8.97
CA ILE A 37 10.38 9.84 -9.36
C ILE A 37 10.33 10.71 -8.09
N ARG A 38 11.28 11.62 -7.91
CA ARG A 38 11.16 12.73 -6.96
C ARG A 38 10.25 13.79 -7.58
N PHE A 39 9.26 14.22 -6.84
CA PHE A 39 8.28 15.20 -7.28
C PHE A 39 8.15 16.33 -6.26
N ASP A 40 8.40 17.55 -6.69
CA ASP A 40 8.24 18.74 -5.87
C ASP A 40 6.80 19.30 -6.00
N LEU A 41 6.09 19.37 -4.88
CA LEU A 41 4.68 19.78 -4.82
C LEU A 41 4.44 21.26 -5.12
N GLU A 42 5.45 22.12 -4.95
CA GLU A 42 5.33 23.55 -5.22
C GLU A 42 5.58 23.87 -6.69
N THR A 43 6.70 23.32 -7.22
CA THR A 43 7.16 23.65 -8.57
C THR A 43 6.62 22.70 -9.65
N GLY A 44 6.16 21.50 -9.24
CA GLY A 44 5.79 20.43 -10.15
C GLY A 44 6.99 19.77 -10.86
N LYS A 45 8.23 20.08 -10.43
CA LYS A 45 9.44 19.49 -11.00
C LYS A 45 9.48 18.00 -10.72
N GLN A 46 9.88 17.24 -11.74
CA GLN A 46 10.07 15.80 -11.68
C GLN A 46 11.54 15.45 -11.94
N GLU A 47 12.07 14.53 -11.14
CA GLU A 47 13.41 13.98 -11.31
C GLU A 47 13.33 12.45 -11.20
N LYS A 48 13.77 11.75 -12.25
CA LYS A 48 13.85 10.29 -12.22
C LYS A 48 15.03 9.87 -11.36
N LEU A 49 14.77 9.10 -10.31
CA LEU A 49 15.77 8.58 -9.39
C LEU A 49 16.35 7.24 -9.88
N LEU A 50 15.46 6.31 -10.21
CA LEU A 50 15.84 4.98 -10.73
C LEU A 50 14.69 4.34 -11.51
N GLU A 51 14.98 3.25 -12.21
CA GLU A 51 14.01 2.39 -12.87
C GLU A 51 14.37 0.93 -12.63
N LEU A 52 13.37 0.14 -12.19
CA LEU A 52 13.52 -1.31 -11.96
C LEU A 52 12.99 -2.11 -13.15
N GLU A 53 13.47 -3.36 -13.26
CA GLU A 53 12.93 -4.36 -14.20
C GLU A 53 12.82 -3.83 -15.66
N GLN A 54 13.85 -3.10 -16.12
CA GLN A 54 13.86 -2.48 -17.46
C GLN A 54 13.72 -3.52 -18.59
N GLU A 55 14.18 -4.74 -18.34
CA GLU A 55 14.05 -5.89 -19.24
C GLU A 55 12.63 -6.44 -19.36
N PHE A 56 11.73 -6.05 -18.45
CA PHE A 56 10.32 -6.50 -18.42
C PHE A 56 9.36 -5.35 -18.74
N PRO A 57 9.09 -5.03 -20.02
CA PRO A 57 8.31 -3.85 -20.42
C PRO A 57 6.84 -3.90 -19.96
N LEU A 58 6.34 -5.08 -19.61
CA LEU A 58 4.98 -5.27 -19.10
C LEU A 58 4.91 -5.25 -17.58
N HIS A 59 6.01 -5.00 -16.88
CA HIS A 59 5.98 -4.88 -15.42
C HIS A 59 5.73 -3.43 -15.02
N ARG A 60 5.14 -3.28 -13.83
CA ARG A 60 4.93 -1.99 -13.16
C ARG A 60 5.01 -2.14 -11.65
N PHE A 61 5.23 -1.05 -10.97
CA PHE A 61 4.98 -0.98 -9.53
C PHE A 61 3.49 -1.19 -9.20
N ASN A 62 3.21 -1.70 -8.02
CA ASN A 62 1.85 -1.87 -7.52
C ASN A 62 1.66 -1.20 -6.17
N ASP A 63 2.06 -1.82 -5.08
CA ASP A 63 2.01 -1.21 -3.74
C ASP A 63 3.42 -0.96 -3.20
N GLY A 64 3.54 -0.02 -2.28
CA GLY A 64 4.81 0.29 -1.64
C GLY A 64 4.61 1.13 -0.39
N LYS A 65 5.56 1.00 0.52
CA LYS A 65 5.55 1.69 1.80
C LYS A 65 6.97 2.00 2.26
N VAL A 66 7.11 2.95 3.16
CA VAL A 66 8.38 3.27 3.81
C VAL A 66 8.49 2.50 5.11
N ASP A 67 9.61 1.82 5.35
CA ASP A 67 9.88 1.12 6.59
C ASP A 67 10.33 2.06 7.72
N PRO A 68 10.44 1.57 8.97
CA PRO A 68 10.84 2.40 10.12
C PRO A 68 12.22 3.07 10.02
N LYS A 69 13.07 2.67 9.07
CA LYS A 69 14.40 3.26 8.82
C LYS A 69 14.42 4.18 7.58
N GLY A 70 13.26 4.46 6.97
CA GLY A 70 13.14 5.34 5.83
C GLY A 70 13.47 4.70 4.47
N ARG A 71 13.66 3.38 4.40
CA ARG A 71 13.84 2.65 3.13
C ARG A 71 12.50 2.46 2.45
N ILE A 72 12.48 2.58 1.14
CA ILE A 72 11.28 2.32 0.35
C ILE A 72 11.18 0.83 0.04
N TRP A 73 10.07 0.23 0.44
CA TRP A 73 9.67 -1.11 0.01
C TRP A 73 8.63 -0.97 -1.07
N ILE A 74 8.89 -1.57 -2.25
CA ILE A 74 8.02 -1.43 -3.40
C ILE A 74 7.90 -2.75 -4.16
N GLY A 75 6.68 -3.14 -4.43
CA GLY A 75 6.37 -4.35 -5.15
C GLY A 75 6.09 -4.12 -6.62
N THR A 76 6.38 -5.14 -7.42
CA THR A 76 6.06 -5.17 -8.86
C THR A 76 5.03 -6.23 -9.19
N LEU A 77 4.39 -6.07 -10.33
CA LEU A 77 3.55 -7.08 -10.98
C LEU A 77 3.70 -6.99 -12.50
N SER A 78 3.38 -8.09 -13.19
CA SER A 78 3.13 -8.08 -14.63
C SER A 78 1.74 -7.53 -14.92
N THR A 79 1.60 -6.60 -15.86
CA THR A 79 0.28 -6.07 -16.29
C THR A 79 -0.64 -7.14 -16.90
N LEU A 80 -0.08 -8.30 -17.20
CA LEU A 80 -0.82 -9.51 -17.61
C LEU A 80 -1.20 -10.39 -16.41
N PHE A 81 -0.86 -9.98 -15.19
CA PHE A 81 -1.07 -10.73 -13.94
C PHE A 81 -0.47 -12.15 -14.01
N THR A 82 0.68 -12.27 -14.68
CA THR A 82 1.40 -13.54 -14.80
C THR A 82 1.85 -14.02 -13.42
N GLU A 83 1.44 -15.25 -13.06
CA GLU A 83 1.80 -15.86 -11.79
C GLU A 83 3.32 -15.92 -11.62
N GLY A 84 3.79 -15.50 -10.44
CA GLY A 84 5.20 -15.54 -10.08
C GLY A 84 6.10 -14.52 -10.78
N ALA A 85 5.56 -13.61 -11.59
CA ALA A 85 6.37 -12.66 -12.35
C ALA A 85 6.81 -11.42 -11.55
N GLY A 86 6.13 -11.12 -10.44
CA GLY A 86 6.41 -9.96 -9.60
C GLY A 86 7.49 -10.20 -8.55
N SER A 87 7.93 -9.10 -7.95
CA SER A 87 8.96 -9.10 -6.91
C SER A 87 8.70 -7.99 -5.89
N LEU A 88 9.30 -8.12 -4.70
CA LEU A 88 9.36 -7.05 -3.69
C LEU A 88 10.81 -6.58 -3.56
N TYR A 89 11.01 -5.28 -3.64
CA TYR A 89 12.31 -4.60 -3.52
C TYR A 89 12.35 -3.70 -2.29
N CYS A 90 13.53 -3.62 -1.68
CA CYS A 90 13.88 -2.61 -0.68
C CYS A 90 14.91 -1.67 -1.29
N ILE A 91 14.68 -0.35 -1.19
CA ILE A 91 15.51 0.70 -1.77
C ILE A 91 15.98 1.61 -0.63
N SER A 92 17.30 1.69 -0.46
CA SER A 92 17.95 2.49 0.59
C SER A 92 18.10 3.95 0.19
N GLU A 93 18.54 4.80 1.14
CA GLU A 93 18.76 6.23 0.93
C GLU A 93 19.74 6.53 -0.22
N ASP A 94 20.76 5.72 -0.41
CA ASP A 94 21.75 5.82 -1.48
C ASP A 94 21.28 5.28 -2.83
N LEU A 95 19.98 4.94 -2.94
CA LEU A 95 19.33 4.29 -4.09
C LEU A 95 19.84 2.88 -4.40
N SER A 96 20.56 2.25 -3.48
CA SER A 96 20.87 0.83 -3.61
C SER A 96 19.59 0.00 -3.52
N VAL A 97 19.48 -1.02 -4.37
CA VAL A 97 18.28 -1.85 -4.55
C VAL A 97 18.57 -3.27 -4.16
N GLU A 98 17.77 -3.83 -3.28
CA GLU A 98 17.81 -5.23 -2.89
C GLU A 98 16.47 -5.91 -3.18
N LYS A 99 16.48 -7.04 -3.90
CA LYS A 99 15.29 -7.88 -4.05
C LYS A 99 15.08 -8.69 -2.77
N LYS A 100 13.98 -8.46 -2.08
CA LYS A 100 13.61 -9.16 -0.83
C LYS A 100 12.81 -10.43 -1.09
N LEU A 101 11.82 -10.36 -1.99
CA LEU A 101 11.00 -11.50 -2.40
C LEU A 101 10.91 -11.54 -3.91
N GLY A 102 10.87 -12.73 -4.46
CA GLY A 102 10.54 -13.01 -5.86
C GLY A 102 9.37 -13.96 -5.96
N ASN A 103 9.00 -14.31 -7.19
CA ASN A 103 7.91 -15.24 -7.47
C ASN A 103 6.56 -14.79 -6.90
N LEU A 104 6.33 -13.47 -6.87
CA LEU A 104 5.08 -12.86 -6.48
C LEU A 104 4.18 -12.66 -7.70
N THR A 105 2.88 -12.57 -7.49
CA THR A 105 1.93 -12.30 -8.57
C THR A 105 1.43 -10.87 -8.52
N ILE A 106 0.90 -10.44 -7.38
CA ILE A 106 0.42 -9.07 -7.15
C ILE A 106 0.90 -8.66 -5.76
N SER A 107 2.11 -8.10 -5.68
CA SER A 107 2.65 -7.55 -4.44
C SER A 107 1.76 -6.42 -3.93
N ASN A 108 1.28 -6.54 -2.70
CA ASN A 108 0.34 -5.62 -2.07
C ASN A 108 0.68 -5.39 -0.60
N GLY A 109 -0.27 -5.07 0.22
CA GLY A 109 -0.26 -4.66 1.60
C GLY A 109 0.99 -4.96 2.41
N MET A 110 1.52 -3.93 3.06
CA MET A 110 2.72 -3.97 3.89
C MET A 110 2.47 -3.27 5.21
N ALA A 111 2.93 -3.87 6.31
CA ALA A 111 2.91 -3.22 7.61
C ALA A 111 4.04 -3.73 8.51
N TRP A 112 4.58 -2.84 9.33
CA TRP A 112 5.56 -3.19 10.38
C TRP A 112 4.94 -2.96 11.74
N THR A 113 5.27 -3.82 12.69
CA THR A 113 4.91 -3.61 14.09
C THR A 113 5.66 -2.43 14.70
N GLU A 114 5.08 -1.83 15.75
CA GLU A 114 5.69 -0.68 16.45
C GLU A 114 7.08 -1.00 17.01
N ASP A 115 7.27 -2.21 17.52
CA ASP A 115 8.56 -2.70 18.02
C ASP A 115 9.60 -2.97 16.92
N GLN A 116 9.20 -2.90 15.65
CA GLN A 116 10.05 -3.09 14.46
C GLN A 116 10.66 -4.49 14.33
N TRP A 117 10.04 -5.52 14.92
CA TRP A 117 10.52 -6.90 14.81
C TRP A 117 9.74 -7.74 13.81
N THR A 118 8.57 -7.27 13.36
CA THR A 118 7.69 -8.04 12.50
C THR A 118 7.29 -7.23 11.26
N PHE A 119 7.33 -7.89 10.12
CA PHE A 119 6.82 -7.38 8.85
C PHE A 119 5.67 -8.26 8.36
N TYR A 120 4.54 -7.65 8.05
CA TYR A 120 3.39 -8.30 7.41
C TYR A 120 3.33 -7.95 5.94
N PHE A 121 3.03 -8.96 5.11
CA PHE A 121 3.03 -8.82 3.66
C PHE A 121 1.89 -9.60 3.00
N ILE A 122 1.38 -9.07 1.89
CA ILE A 122 0.32 -9.67 1.07
C ILE A 122 0.81 -9.86 -0.37
N ASP A 123 0.71 -11.09 -0.88
CA ASP A 123 0.60 -11.37 -2.32
C ASP A 123 -0.86 -11.74 -2.61
N THR A 124 -1.61 -10.81 -3.21
CA THR A 124 -3.08 -10.86 -3.28
C THR A 124 -3.67 -12.20 -3.72
N PRO A 125 -3.20 -12.88 -4.79
CA PRO A 125 -3.81 -14.14 -5.24
C PRO A 125 -3.70 -15.28 -4.23
N THR A 126 -2.77 -15.19 -3.27
CA THR A 126 -2.64 -16.20 -2.21
C THR A 126 -3.75 -16.13 -1.19
N GLN A 127 -4.47 -14.99 -1.11
CA GLN A 127 -5.48 -14.70 -0.08
C GLN A 127 -4.91 -14.75 1.35
N GLN A 128 -3.61 -14.48 1.50
CA GLN A 128 -2.90 -14.65 2.76
C GLN A 128 -2.23 -13.37 3.21
N VAL A 129 -2.15 -13.19 4.54
CA VAL A 129 -1.17 -12.31 5.15
C VAL A 129 -0.06 -13.16 5.71
N GLN A 130 1.14 -12.91 5.23
CA GLN A 130 2.38 -13.55 5.66
C GLN A 130 3.05 -12.70 6.73
N GLU A 131 3.62 -13.35 7.74
CA GLU A 131 4.44 -12.76 8.79
C GLU A 131 5.90 -13.12 8.57
N PHE A 132 6.75 -12.13 8.67
CA PHE A 132 8.20 -12.28 8.60
C PHE A 132 8.85 -11.69 9.85
N ASP A 133 9.86 -12.35 10.39
CA ASP A 133 10.80 -11.72 11.30
C ASP A 133 11.55 -10.63 10.53
N PHE A 134 11.67 -9.45 11.11
CA PHE A 134 12.25 -8.27 10.48
C PHE A 134 13.41 -7.72 11.29
N ASP A 135 14.56 -7.57 10.66
CA ASP A 135 15.71 -6.86 11.20
C ASP A 135 15.67 -5.40 10.72
N SER A 136 15.30 -4.48 11.60
CA SER A 136 15.14 -3.07 11.23
C SER A 136 16.47 -2.41 10.83
N GLU A 137 17.62 -2.87 11.31
CA GLU A 137 18.92 -2.28 10.95
C GLU A 137 19.31 -2.64 9.52
N THR A 138 19.14 -3.89 9.13
CA THR A 138 19.58 -4.40 7.82
C THR A 138 18.45 -4.46 6.79
N GLY A 139 17.18 -4.45 7.23
CA GLY A 139 16.03 -4.73 6.38
C GLY A 139 15.94 -6.19 5.96
N ALA A 140 16.64 -7.10 6.63
CA ALA A 140 16.50 -8.51 6.38
C ALA A 140 15.13 -9.01 6.84
N ILE A 141 14.55 -9.94 6.06
CA ILE A 141 13.30 -10.61 6.40
C ILE A 141 13.46 -12.10 6.35
N THR A 142 12.83 -12.79 7.30
CA THR A 142 12.79 -14.26 7.34
C THR A 142 11.34 -14.69 7.50
N PHE A 143 10.82 -15.50 6.57
CA PHE A 143 9.44 -15.99 6.65
C PHE A 143 9.22 -16.76 7.95
N ASN A 144 8.17 -16.41 8.67
CA ASN A 144 7.77 -17.05 9.91
C ASN A 144 6.55 -17.95 9.69
N ARG A 145 5.40 -17.36 9.34
CA ARG A 145 4.14 -18.10 9.18
C ARG A 145 3.11 -17.31 8.37
N ILE A 146 2.01 -17.97 8.03
CA ILE A 146 0.78 -17.33 7.56
C ILE A 146 -0.05 -16.98 8.81
N VAL A 147 -0.44 -15.71 8.96
CA VAL A 147 -1.20 -15.22 10.12
C VAL A 147 -2.69 -15.06 9.84
N ILE A 148 -3.07 -14.76 8.60
CA ILE A 148 -4.46 -14.61 8.20
C ILE A 148 -4.65 -15.33 6.87
N GLN A 149 -5.72 -16.11 6.79
CA GLN A 149 -6.25 -16.65 5.54
C GLN A 149 -7.57 -15.92 5.26
N VAL A 150 -7.56 -15.01 4.29
CA VAL A 150 -8.76 -14.26 3.91
C VAL A 150 -9.70 -15.15 3.11
N PRO A 151 -10.95 -15.37 3.54
CA PRO A 151 -11.94 -16.09 2.75
C PRO A 151 -12.25 -15.36 1.43
N LYS A 152 -12.32 -16.10 0.32
CA LYS A 152 -12.54 -15.52 -1.02
C LYS A 152 -13.82 -14.73 -1.16
N GLU A 153 -14.86 -15.10 -0.41
CA GLU A 153 -16.15 -14.38 -0.36
C GLU A 153 -16.06 -12.98 0.25
N LEU A 154 -14.96 -12.68 0.97
CA LEU A 154 -14.69 -11.35 1.52
C LEU A 154 -13.91 -10.44 0.56
N GLY A 155 -13.66 -10.90 -0.67
CA GLY A 155 -12.87 -10.19 -1.67
C GLY A 155 -11.39 -10.59 -1.65
N SER A 156 -10.56 -9.79 -2.28
CA SER A 156 -9.12 -10.02 -2.39
C SER A 156 -8.36 -9.01 -1.53
N PRO A 157 -7.46 -9.45 -0.64
CA PRO A 157 -6.69 -8.54 0.21
C PRO A 157 -5.76 -7.67 -0.64
N ASP A 158 -5.81 -6.35 -0.39
CA ASP A 158 -5.09 -5.32 -1.13
C ASP A 158 -4.18 -4.52 -0.18
N GLY A 159 -4.19 -3.21 -0.19
CA GLY A 159 -3.40 -2.39 0.71
C GLY A 159 -3.77 -2.56 2.19
N MET A 160 -2.80 -2.36 3.07
CA MET A 160 -2.92 -2.67 4.50
C MET A 160 -2.26 -1.60 5.37
N CYS A 161 -2.82 -1.36 6.57
CA CYS A 161 -2.14 -0.63 7.65
C CYS A 161 -2.34 -1.36 9.00
N ILE A 162 -1.62 -0.91 10.02
CA ILE A 162 -1.64 -1.49 11.38
C ILE A 162 -2.08 -0.43 12.37
N ASP A 163 -2.87 -0.81 13.40
CA ASP A 163 -3.29 0.08 14.48
C ASP A 163 -2.41 -0.08 15.74
N GLN A 164 -2.64 0.79 16.72
CA GLN A 164 -1.90 0.82 18.00
C GLN A 164 -2.12 -0.43 18.88
N GLU A 165 -3.15 -1.23 18.60
CA GLU A 165 -3.36 -2.51 19.26
C GLU A 165 -2.67 -3.67 18.51
N GLY A 166 -1.99 -3.35 17.40
CA GLY A 166 -1.30 -4.33 16.54
C GLY A 166 -2.24 -5.10 15.61
N MET A 167 -3.47 -4.62 15.40
CA MET A 167 -4.42 -5.25 14.47
C MET A 167 -4.21 -4.70 13.05
N LEU A 168 -4.44 -5.55 12.06
CA LEU A 168 -4.26 -5.24 10.65
C LEU A 168 -5.59 -4.80 10.02
N TRP A 169 -5.58 -3.61 9.41
CA TRP A 169 -6.68 -3.10 8.60
C TRP A 169 -6.35 -3.35 7.13
N ILE A 170 -7.14 -4.19 6.48
CA ILE A 170 -6.89 -4.68 5.13
C ILE A 170 -8.03 -4.26 4.21
N ALA A 171 -7.70 -3.50 3.16
CA ALA A 171 -8.64 -3.18 2.10
C ALA A 171 -8.98 -4.45 1.30
N GLN A 172 -10.24 -4.59 0.91
CA GLN A 172 -10.72 -5.78 0.19
C GLN A 172 -11.21 -5.40 -1.20
N TYR A 173 -10.41 -5.71 -2.21
CA TYR A 173 -10.81 -5.54 -3.61
C TYR A 173 -11.91 -6.54 -3.97
N GLY A 174 -13.07 -6.04 -4.35
CA GLY A 174 -14.28 -6.85 -4.53
C GLY A 174 -15.05 -7.17 -3.25
N GLY A 175 -14.55 -6.77 -2.08
CA GLY A 175 -15.15 -7.04 -0.77
C GLY A 175 -15.87 -5.85 -0.13
N SER A 176 -15.93 -4.70 -0.82
CA SER A 176 -16.69 -3.51 -0.42
C SER A 176 -16.34 -2.96 0.96
N GLY A 177 -15.09 -3.07 1.41
CA GLY A 177 -14.73 -2.53 2.73
C GLY A 177 -13.27 -2.65 3.10
N VAL A 178 -12.98 -2.15 4.31
CA VAL A 178 -11.73 -2.37 5.03
C VAL A 178 -12.03 -3.22 6.25
N TYR A 179 -11.28 -4.29 6.44
CA TYR A 179 -11.55 -5.28 7.48
C TYR A 179 -10.40 -5.33 8.48
N ARG A 180 -10.75 -5.31 9.76
CA ARG A 180 -9.81 -5.34 10.88
C ARG A 180 -9.58 -6.77 11.35
N TRP A 181 -8.33 -7.20 11.37
CA TRP A 181 -7.95 -8.57 11.69
C TRP A 181 -6.96 -8.64 12.84
N ASN A 182 -7.09 -9.67 13.66
CA ASN A 182 -6.09 -10.00 14.68
C ASN A 182 -5.03 -10.94 14.06
N PRO A 183 -3.77 -10.50 13.85
CA PRO A 183 -2.74 -11.35 13.26
C PRO A 183 -2.27 -12.48 14.19
N LYS A 184 -2.58 -12.42 15.50
CA LYS A 184 -2.21 -13.48 16.46
C LYS A 184 -3.18 -14.66 16.39
N SER A 185 -4.48 -14.39 16.23
CA SER A 185 -5.52 -15.43 16.18
C SER A 185 -6.02 -15.75 14.75
N GLY A 186 -5.79 -14.85 13.78
CA GLY A 186 -6.36 -14.92 12.44
C GLY A 186 -7.83 -14.51 12.37
N GLU A 187 -8.42 -13.98 13.46
CA GLU A 187 -9.83 -13.65 13.53
C GLU A 187 -10.13 -12.28 12.90
N LEU A 188 -11.26 -12.20 12.19
CA LEU A 188 -11.86 -10.96 11.74
C LEU A 188 -12.58 -10.29 12.92
N LEU A 189 -12.14 -9.08 13.28
CA LEU A 189 -12.64 -8.35 14.44
C LEU A 189 -13.73 -7.34 14.08
N ASP A 190 -13.55 -6.63 12.94
CA ASP A 190 -14.44 -5.52 12.56
C ASP A 190 -14.43 -5.30 11.05
N LYS A 191 -15.43 -4.57 10.55
CA LYS A 191 -15.61 -4.23 9.13
C LYS A 191 -16.11 -2.80 8.97
N ILE A 192 -15.42 -2.04 8.12
CA ILE A 192 -15.92 -0.78 7.58
C ILE A 192 -16.46 -1.06 6.18
N GLU A 193 -17.78 -1.10 6.05
CA GLU A 193 -18.43 -1.30 4.76
C GLU A 193 -18.52 0.01 3.98
N LEU A 194 -18.22 -0.04 2.69
CA LEU A 194 -18.24 1.10 1.77
C LEU A 194 -19.22 0.83 0.61
N PRO A 195 -19.88 1.87 0.07
CA PRO A 195 -20.85 1.74 -1.01
C PRO A 195 -20.18 1.55 -2.39
N VAL A 196 -19.05 0.86 -2.44
CA VAL A 196 -18.25 0.60 -3.63
C VAL A 196 -17.59 -0.78 -3.56
N PRO A 197 -17.46 -1.53 -4.65
CA PRO A 197 -16.94 -2.89 -4.59
C PRO A 197 -15.41 -2.96 -4.41
N HIS A 198 -14.65 -2.05 -5.04
CA HIS A 198 -13.20 -2.14 -5.11
C HIS A 198 -12.53 -1.14 -4.14
N VAL A 199 -12.24 -1.62 -2.94
CA VAL A 199 -11.48 -0.89 -1.92
C VAL A 199 -10.02 -1.31 -2.04
N THR A 200 -9.11 -0.33 -2.22
CA THR A 200 -7.75 -0.62 -2.67
C THR A 200 -6.67 -0.42 -1.60
N SER A 201 -6.82 0.57 -0.72
CA SER A 201 -5.84 0.78 0.35
C SER A 201 -6.44 1.57 1.50
N CYS A 202 -5.77 1.56 2.64
CA CYS A 202 -6.12 2.37 3.79
C CYS A 202 -4.88 2.86 4.54
N ALA A 203 -4.98 4.03 5.15
CA ALA A 203 -3.95 4.61 5.99
C ALA A 203 -4.56 5.42 7.12
N PHE A 204 -3.91 5.41 8.28
CA PHE A 204 -4.29 6.27 9.39
C PHE A 204 -3.87 7.72 9.17
N GLY A 205 -4.68 8.64 9.65
CA GLY A 205 -4.45 10.08 9.58
C GLY A 205 -5.33 10.85 10.55
N GLY A 206 -5.35 12.17 10.37
CA GLY A 206 -6.03 13.08 11.28
C GLY A 206 -5.18 13.44 12.50
N PRO A 207 -5.61 14.44 13.29
CA PRO A 207 -4.81 14.97 14.39
C PRO A 207 -4.57 13.98 15.53
N ASN A 208 -5.44 12.95 15.67
CA ASN A 208 -5.34 11.91 16.69
C ASN A 208 -5.00 10.55 16.07
N LEU A 209 -4.71 10.48 14.76
CA LEU A 209 -4.49 9.23 14.03
C LEU A 209 -5.66 8.22 14.16
N ASP A 210 -6.87 8.72 14.39
CA ASP A 210 -8.10 7.94 14.58
C ASP A 210 -9.03 7.99 13.35
N GLN A 211 -8.49 8.41 12.20
CA GLN A 211 -9.21 8.48 10.94
C GLN A 211 -8.53 7.59 9.90
N LEU A 212 -9.29 6.72 9.28
CA LEU A 212 -8.83 5.95 8.12
C LEU A 212 -9.16 6.69 6.83
N LEU A 213 -8.12 7.04 6.08
CA LEU A 213 -8.20 7.45 4.69
C LEU A 213 -8.24 6.18 3.84
N ILE A 214 -9.30 5.99 3.05
CA ILE A 214 -9.54 4.77 2.29
C ILE A 214 -9.64 5.11 0.82
N THR A 215 -8.85 4.47 -0.01
CA THR A 215 -8.87 4.63 -1.47
C THR A 215 -9.70 3.54 -2.14
N THR A 216 -10.29 3.87 -3.29
CA THR A 216 -11.12 2.95 -4.06
C THR A 216 -10.83 3.07 -5.55
N ALA A 217 -11.22 2.07 -6.35
CA ALA A 217 -10.96 2.03 -7.77
C ALA A 217 -12.23 1.87 -8.62
N GLN A 218 -12.17 2.42 -9.83
CA GLN A 218 -13.12 2.15 -10.92
C GLN A 218 -12.64 1.05 -11.86
N GLU A 219 -11.38 0.66 -11.75
CA GLU A 219 -10.75 -0.35 -12.58
C GLU A 219 -11.55 -1.66 -12.54
N ASN A 220 -11.71 -2.29 -13.70
CA ASN A 220 -12.47 -3.53 -13.91
C ASN A 220 -14.00 -3.44 -13.65
N LEU A 221 -14.57 -2.25 -13.46
CA LEU A 221 -16.01 -2.08 -13.38
C LEU A 221 -16.60 -1.84 -14.78
N SER A 222 -17.67 -2.57 -15.08
CA SER A 222 -18.46 -2.33 -16.30
C SER A 222 -19.21 -0.98 -16.23
N PRO A 223 -19.64 -0.41 -17.38
CA PRO A 223 -20.44 0.82 -17.36
C PRO A 223 -21.71 0.76 -16.50
N ASP A 224 -22.33 -0.41 -16.38
CA ASP A 224 -23.53 -0.58 -15.53
C ASP A 224 -23.17 -0.66 -14.04
N GLN A 225 -22.04 -1.29 -13.70
CA GLN A 225 -21.51 -1.27 -12.34
C GLN A 225 -21.11 0.14 -11.92
N LEU A 226 -20.51 0.95 -12.81
CA LEU A 226 -20.19 2.36 -12.53
C LEU A 226 -21.44 3.21 -12.24
N LYS A 227 -22.58 2.90 -12.91
CA LYS A 227 -23.87 3.53 -12.58
C LYS A 227 -24.42 3.06 -11.24
N GLN A 228 -24.27 1.77 -10.92
CA GLN A 228 -24.70 1.19 -9.65
C GLN A 228 -23.85 1.68 -8.47
N PHE A 229 -22.54 1.88 -8.68
CA PHE A 229 -21.57 2.28 -7.67
C PHE A 229 -20.91 3.63 -8.04
N PRO A 230 -21.66 4.75 -8.08
CA PRO A 230 -21.18 6.02 -8.60
C PRO A 230 -20.07 6.66 -7.76
N GLN A 231 -19.83 6.16 -6.56
CA GLN A 231 -18.75 6.61 -5.66
C GLN A 231 -17.44 5.84 -5.84
N SER A 232 -17.39 4.85 -6.74
CA SER A 232 -16.15 4.14 -7.06
C SER A 232 -15.07 5.09 -7.58
N GLY A 233 -13.86 4.95 -7.08
CA GLY A 233 -12.74 5.86 -7.36
C GLY A 233 -12.66 7.06 -6.43
N ASN A 234 -13.63 7.25 -5.53
CA ASN A 234 -13.55 8.27 -4.48
C ASN A 234 -12.60 7.83 -3.37
N VAL A 235 -12.16 8.82 -2.59
CA VAL A 235 -11.46 8.63 -1.32
C VAL A 235 -12.47 8.82 -0.20
N PHE A 236 -12.48 7.90 0.76
CA PHE A 236 -13.33 7.97 1.94
C PHE A 236 -12.51 8.29 3.17
N LEU A 237 -13.10 8.99 4.12
CA LEU A 237 -12.51 9.27 5.43
C LEU A 237 -13.48 8.76 6.50
N VAL A 238 -13.03 7.81 7.30
CA VAL A 238 -13.86 7.16 8.33
C VAL A 238 -13.16 7.30 9.67
N LYS A 239 -13.88 7.79 10.68
CA LYS A 239 -13.38 7.80 12.06
C LYS A 239 -13.55 6.42 12.68
N VAL A 240 -12.52 5.96 13.39
CA VAL A 240 -12.49 4.68 14.11
C VAL A 240 -12.16 4.89 15.58
N ASP A 241 -12.46 3.90 16.42
CA ASP A 241 -12.29 3.99 17.88
C ASP A 241 -10.84 3.70 18.33
N VAL A 242 -10.00 3.18 17.44
CA VAL A 242 -8.58 2.88 17.69
C VAL A 242 -7.71 3.79 16.84
N GLY A 243 -6.60 4.29 17.41
CA GLY A 243 -5.60 5.05 16.67
C GLY A 243 -4.63 4.14 15.91
N GLY A 244 -4.01 4.70 14.88
CA GLY A 244 -2.88 4.08 14.18
C GLY A 244 -1.57 4.80 14.44
N PHE A 245 -0.61 4.62 13.53
CA PHE A 245 0.69 5.27 13.54
C PHE A 245 0.81 6.25 12.38
N GLU A 246 1.65 7.26 12.54
CA GLU A 246 2.07 8.10 11.42
C GLU A 246 2.79 7.26 10.37
N SER A 247 2.58 7.60 9.12
CA SER A 247 3.34 6.99 8.02
C SER A 247 4.81 7.40 8.12
N ASN A 248 5.73 6.46 7.89
CA ASN A 248 7.14 6.78 7.81
C ASN A 248 7.42 7.61 6.55
N SER A 249 8.27 8.63 6.67
CA SER A 249 8.81 9.36 5.54
C SER A 249 10.10 8.69 5.03
N THR A 250 10.36 8.81 3.71
CA THR A 250 11.57 8.21 3.16
C THR A 250 12.82 9.02 3.49
N ALA A 251 13.93 8.31 3.69
CA ALA A 251 15.26 8.90 3.84
C ALA A 251 15.82 9.43 2.50
N ILE A 252 15.28 8.98 1.35
CA ILE A 252 15.67 9.44 0.02
C ILE A 252 15.28 10.92 -0.15
N GLY A 253 16.26 11.76 -0.38
CA GLY A 253 16.06 13.20 -0.53
C GLY A 253 17.23 13.92 -1.17
#